data_400a1f01d4edd4cf588cca49b68d2a82
#
_entry.id   400a1f01d4edd4cf588cca49b68d2a82
#
_cell.length_a   1.000
_cell.length_b   1.000
_cell.length_c   1.000
_cell.angle_alpha   90.00
_cell.angle_beta   90.00
_cell.angle_gamma   90.00
#
_symmetry.space_group_name_H-M   'P 1'
#
loop_
_entity.id
_entity.type
_entity.pdbx_description
1 polymer ?
#
loop_
_entity_poly.entity_id
_entity_poly.type
_entity_poly.pdbx_seq_one_letter_code
_entity_poly.pdbx_strand_id
1 'polypeptide(L)'
;MTLKTVVKKGQSVLSLLSEEEKKKYIYCRIDQVIHELTYEFPEDGEKEIHFFDLTDTLAMKIYASSMCYLTAFAVRELNPRIDIRIFFNISRSLFVKVVNPKNFKMSNKFVRRIEEKMKELVEKDIPFTRMKASKNEAQQLYKKEKLNDKVEMLKYRKEDFVHFYEAHDGDIRFVDYMTGLLVPSSGYLNKFNVRFYHPGFVVQIPRAEHGGEIPPFHDEQKFATSLASASKWAEMNRLSTVSEINRFIKEFSGMGLINVSEARVNNMLAELGENIVKSSDPIRLICVAGPSSSGKTSFANRLMYELISRGLRPIRISIDNFYIPKDQLPKGTDIESINALDVDYFNKFLLGLIQGETLKNPIYEFKTGKRKFGKQIYLEENQPIIIEGIHALNPLMTNEIPDYQKYKIYIAPQPQLNVDNHTPISMTDMRLIRRIARDARTRGSDAKETIGMWPNVRNGEFKYIYPTQEYADFVFDTFLPYEPCVLRDIVIPQLDKITPADPEYITAQRLKYLLKFFIPLEINDIPCNSLMREFVGGSSFLDAR
;
A
#
# COMPACT_ATOMS: atom_id res chain seq x y z
N MET A 1 -1.83 -27.14 1.33
CA MET A 1 -1.92 -28.58 1.74
C MET A 1 -2.27 -28.64 3.21
N THR A 2 -3.06 -29.60 3.63
CA THR A 2 -3.36 -29.83 5.06
C THR A 2 -2.84 -31.21 5.46
N LEU A 3 -2.08 -31.29 6.55
CA LEU A 3 -1.53 -32.53 7.09
C LEU A 3 -2.01 -32.71 8.55
N LYS A 4 -2.62 -33.85 8.85
CA LYS A 4 -2.94 -34.27 10.22
C LYS A 4 -1.94 -35.35 10.63
N THR A 5 -1.16 -35.12 11.68
CA THR A 5 -0.10 -36.03 12.10
C THR A 5 0.21 -35.91 13.58
N VAL A 6 0.80 -36.96 14.12
CA VAL A 6 1.37 -36.94 15.49
C VAL A 6 2.79 -36.41 15.40
N VAL A 7 3.06 -35.37 16.15
CA VAL A 7 4.38 -34.72 16.22
C VAL A 7 5.07 -35.02 17.54
N LYS A 8 6.40 -34.92 17.55
CA LYS A 8 7.22 -35.09 18.75
C LYS A 8 7.86 -33.76 19.17
N LYS A 9 8.07 -33.58 20.46
CA LYS A 9 8.82 -32.46 21.00
C LYS A 9 10.20 -32.33 20.34
N GLY A 10 10.56 -31.12 19.89
CA GLY A 10 11.79 -30.83 19.16
C GLY A 10 11.81 -31.24 17.70
N GLN A 11 10.73 -31.86 17.20
CA GLN A 11 10.58 -32.16 15.78
C GLN A 11 10.29 -30.85 15.03
N SER A 12 10.99 -30.58 13.92
CA SER A 12 10.71 -29.41 13.08
C SER A 12 9.59 -29.68 12.06
N VAL A 13 8.86 -28.64 11.69
CA VAL A 13 7.83 -28.72 10.62
C VAL A 13 8.47 -29.16 9.30
N LEU A 14 9.68 -28.71 8.97
CA LEU A 14 10.44 -29.13 7.78
C LEU A 14 10.64 -30.64 7.69
N SER A 15 10.79 -31.32 8.83
CA SER A 15 10.99 -32.79 8.85
C SER A 15 9.76 -33.58 8.43
N LEU A 16 8.59 -32.94 8.36
CA LEU A 16 7.32 -33.53 7.94
C LEU A 16 7.09 -33.44 6.42
N LEU A 17 7.94 -32.71 5.71
CA LEU A 17 7.82 -32.45 4.28
C LEU A 17 8.83 -33.25 3.48
N SER A 18 8.42 -33.76 2.31
CA SER A 18 9.34 -34.29 1.31
C SER A 18 10.26 -33.22 0.74
N GLU A 19 11.35 -33.60 0.08
CA GLU A 19 12.31 -32.63 -0.50
C GLU A 19 11.66 -31.73 -1.56
N GLU A 20 10.66 -32.22 -2.29
CA GLU A 20 9.90 -31.44 -3.24
C GLU A 20 8.97 -30.44 -2.54
N GLU A 21 8.29 -30.87 -1.48
CA GLU A 21 7.37 -30.04 -0.70
C GLU A 21 8.12 -28.94 0.08
N LYS A 22 9.32 -29.21 0.59
CA LYS A 22 10.18 -28.20 1.24
C LYS A 22 10.46 -27.02 0.32
N LYS A 23 10.65 -27.23 -0.97
CA LYS A 23 10.89 -26.17 -1.96
C LYS A 23 9.61 -25.44 -2.41
N LYS A 24 8.45 -26.00 -2.14
CA LYS A 24 7.16 -25.47 -2.56
C LYS A 24 6.51 -24.56 -1.55
N TYR A 25 6.48 -24.99 -0.26
CA TYR A 25 5.77 -24.26 0.79
C TYR A 25 6.64 -23.19 1.43
N ILE A 26 6.04 -22.09 1.83
CA ILE A 26 6.72 -20.90 2.36
C ILE A 26 6.57 -20.77 3.87
N TYR A 27 5.38 -21.09 4.38
CA TYR A 27 5.07 -21.07 5.80
C TYR A 27 3.97 -22.08 6.12
N CYS A 28 3.74 -22.32 7.42
CA CYS A 28 2.60 -23.10 7.87
C CYS A 28 1.75 -22.35 8.91
N ARG A 29 0.53 -22.86 9.12
CA ARG A 29 -0.38 -22.43 10.17
C ARG A 29 -0.76 -23.63 11.02
N ILE A 30 -0.60 -23.49 12.34
CA ILE A 30 -0.95 -24.49 13.35
C ILE A 30 -1.79 -23.78 14.40
N ASP A 31 -2.98 -24.30 14.72
CA ASP A 31 -3.88 -23.71 15.72
C ASP A 31 -4.11 -22.19 15.48
N GLN A 32 -4.32 -21.79 14.20
CA GLN A 32 -4.50 -20.40 13.73
C GLN A 32 -3.28 -19.48 13.94
N VAL A 33 -2.15 -19.99 14.38
CA VAL A 33 -0.89 -19.25 14.50
C VAL A 33 0.00 -19.56 13.29
N ILE A 34 0.63 -18.52 12.73
CA ILE A 34 1.60 -18.68 11.65
C ILE A 34 2.98 -19.05 12.21
N HIS A 35 3.63 -19.99 11.56
CA HIS A 35 4.96 -20.43 11.90
C HIS A 35 5.86 -20.51 10.66
N GLU A 36 7.15 -20.29 10.88
CA GLU A 36 8.18 -20.65 9.92
C GLU A 36 8.23 -22.17 9.74
N LEU A 37 8.66 -22.64 8.59
CA LEU A 37 8.82 -24.07 8.39
C LEU A 37 9.92 -24.68 9.28
N THR A 38 10.82 -23.87 9.81
CA THR A 38 11.86 -24.24 10.81
C THR A 38 11.31 -24.38 12.24
N TYR A 39 10.02 -24.06 12.48
CA TYR A 39 9.41 -24.15 13.80
C TYR A 39 9.51 -25.56 14.37
N GLU A 40 9.95 -25.67 15.63
CA GLU A 40 10.03 -26.91 16.38
C GLU A 40 8.87 -27.02 17.36
N PHE A 41 8.24 -28.20 17.41
CA PHE A 41 7.12 -28.44 18.32
C PHE A 41 7.59 -28.45 19.78
N PRO A 42 6.94 -27.69 20.68
CA PRO A 42 7.33 -27.61 22.08
C PRO A 42 6.94 -28.87 22.89
N GLU A 43 5.98 -29.65 22.35
CA GLU A 43 5.41 -30.84 23.03
C GLU A 43 4.95 -31.89 22.02
N ASP A 44 4.78 -33.14 22.51
CA ASP A 44 4.19 -34.22 21.73
C ASP A 44 2.69 -34.00 21.57
N GLY A 45 2.11 -34.43 20.45
CA GLY A 45 0.65 -34.36 20.25
C GLY A 45 0.19 -34.51 18.82
N GLU A 46 -1.11 -34.65 18.66
CA GLU A 46 -1.72 -34.61 17.34
C GLU A 46 -1.92 -33.14 16.90
N LYS A 47 -1.48 -32.81 15.70
CA LYS A 47 -1.58 -31.46 15.14
C LYS A 47 -2.15 -31.50 13.72
N GLU A 48 -2.95 -30.48 13.41
CA GLU A 48 -3.39 -30.19 12.06
C GLU A 48 -2.61 -28.99 11.54
N ILE A 49 -1.83 -29.22 10.48
CA ILE A 49 -0.88 -28.26 9.93
C ILE A 49 -1.34 -27.88 8.51
N HIS A 50 -1.53 -26.60 8.26
CA HIS A 50 -1.85 -26.05 6.95
C HIS A 50 -0.61 -25.42 6.33
N PHE A 51 -0.21 -25.87 5.14
CA PHE A 51 0.94 -25.36 4.39
C PHE A 51 0.50 -24.46 3.25
N PHE A 52 1.23 -23.38 3.04
CA PHE A 52 0.92 -22.33 2.06
C PHE A 52 2.09 -22.08 1.13
N ASP A 53 1.78 -22.00 -0.16
CA ASP A 53 2.74 -21.71 -1.24
C ASP A 53 2.56 -20.27 -1.77
N LEU A 54 3.30 -19.93 -2.85
CA LEU A 54 3.32 -18.59 -3.43
C LEU A 54 1.99 -18.11 -4.04
N THR A 55 0.95 -18.95 -4.09
CA THR A 55 -0.40 -18.52 -4.48
C THR A 55 -1.15 -17.84 -3.34
N ASP A 56 -0.64 -17.97 -2.11
CA ASP A 56 -1.16 -17.29 -0.93
C ASP A 56 -0.57 -15.88 -0.75
N THR A 57 -1.41 -14.92 -0.37
CA THR A 57 -1.00 -13.52 -0.23
C THR A 57 -0.04 -13.26 0.94
N LEU A 58 -0.13 -14.04 2.02
CA LEU A 58 0.80 -13.93 3.14
C LEU A 58 2.13 -14.60 2.82
N ALA A 59 2.11 -15.75 2.14
CA ALA A 59 3.32 -16.38 1.62
C ALA A 59 4.11 -15.43 0.72
N MET A 60 3.41 -14.69 -0.14
CA MET A 60 4.04 -13.64 -0.97
C MET A 60 4.66 -12.50 -0.16
N LYS A 61 4.05 -12.10 0.95
CA LYS A 61 4.65 -11.08 1.85
C LYS A 61 5.90 -11.62 2.53
N ILE A 62 5.89 -12.88 2.98
CA ILE A 62 7.07 -13.54 3.57
C ILE A 62 8.18 -13.66 2.53
N TYR A 63 7.86 -14.07 1.31
CA TYR A 63 8.81 -14.13 0.20
C TYR A 63 9.41 -12.76 -0.12
N ALA A 64 8.59 -11.72 -0.21
CA ALA A 64 9.05 -10.35 -0.44
C ALA A 64 9.97 -9.84 0.67
N SER A 65 9.64 -10.09 1.95
CA SER A 65 10.51 -9.74 3.09
C SER A 65 11.84 -10.49 3.04
N SER A 66 11.80 -11.77 2.70
CA SER A 66 13.02 -12.60 2.54
C SER A 66 13.88 -12.13 1.36
N MET A 67 13.24 -11.66 0.28
CA MET A 67 13.94 -11.07 -0.87
C MET A 67 14.59 -9.73 -0.51
N CYS A 68 13.95 -8.91 0.35
CA CYS A 68 14.57 -7.71 0.91
C CYS A 68 15.83 -8.05 1.70
N TYR A 69 15.75 -9.08 2.56
CA TYR A 69 16.89 -9.59 3.34
C TYR A 69 18.03 -10.09 2.45
N LEU A 70 17.73 -10.96 1.47
CA LEU A 70 18.71 -11.46 0.49
C LEU A 70 19.37 -10.33 -0.31
N THR A 71 18.60 -9.35 -0.75
CA THR A 71 19.11 -8.20 -1.51
C THR A 71 20.07 -7.38 -0.67
N ALA A 72 19.73 -7.10 0.59
CA ALA A 72 20.59 -6.37 1.52
C ALA A 72 21.87 -7.16 1.83
N PHE A 73 21.76 -8.46 2.01
CA PHE A 73 22.90 -9.35 2.23
C PHE A 73 23.86 -9.34 1.03
N ALA A 74 23.34 -9.54 -0.19
CA ALA A 74 24.16 -9.52 -1.42
C ALA A 74 24.87 -8.18 -1.63
N VAL A 75 24.19 -7.04 -1.39
CA VAL A 75 24.83 -5.71 -1.50
C VAL A 75 25.89 -5.53 -0.43
N ARG A 76 25.66 -5.97 0.80
CA ARG A 76 26.62 -5.89 1.90
C ARG A 76 27.90 -6.66 1.62
N GLU A 77 27.80 -7.86 1.04
CA GLU A 77 28.96 -8.64 0.62
C GLU A 77 29.76 -7.99 -0.51
N LEU A 78 29.05 -7.45 -1.52
CA LEU A 78 29.72 -6.79 -2.64
C LEU A 78 30.42 -5.49 -2.25
N ASN A 79 29.82 -4.74 -1.33
CA ASN A 79 30.40 -3.49 -0.84
C ASN A 79 29.83 -3.10 0.54
N PRO A 80 30.51 -3.39 1.65
CA PRO A 80 30.04 -3.12 3.01
C PRO A 80 29.94 -1.61 3.35
N ARG A 81 30.34 -0.72 2.43
CA ARG A 81 30.24 0.74 2.61
C ARG A 81 28.95 1.31 2.04
N ILE A 82 28.15 0.48 1.37
CA ILE A 82 26.90 0.93 0.75
C ILE A 82 25.73 0.56 1.68
N ASP A 83 24.94 1.59 2.04
CA ASP A 83 23.64 1.40 2.64
C ASP A 83 22.58 1.57 1.56
N ILE A 84 21.72 0.58 1.43
CA ILE A 84 20.56 0.63 0.53
C ILE A 84 19.29 0.91 1.33
N ARG A 85 18.29 1.42 0.62
CA ARG A 85 16.91 1.44 1.10
C ARG A 85 16.00 0.83 0.05
N ILE A 86 15.08 -0.01 0.54
CA ILE A 86 14.01 -0.56 -0.27
C ILE A 86 12.83 0.38 -0.09
N PHE A 87 12.35 0.98 -1.19
CA PHE A 87 11.39 2.06 -1.11
C PHE A 87 9.96 1.57 -1.36
N PHE A 88 9.53 1.61 -2.58
CA PHE A 88 8.16 1.39 -3.02
C PHE A 88 8.13 0.36 -4.16
N ASN A 89 6.96 -0.04 -4.55
CA ASN A 89 6.79 -0.96 -5.66
C ASN A 89 6.64 -0.20 -6.99
N ILE A 90 7.51 -0.52 -7.94
CA ILE A 90 7.38 -0.14 -9.35
C ILE A 90 7.08 -1.42 -10.13
N SER A 91 6.07 -1.42 -10.97
CA SER A 91 5.63 -2.62 -11.69
C SER A 91 5.43 -3.82 -10.74
N ARG A 92 4.86 -3.55 -9.55
CA ARG A 92 4.68 -4.53 -8.45
C ARG A 92 5.96 -5.18 -7.96
N SER A 93 7.11 -4.57 -8.21
CA SER A 93 8.44 -5.04 -7.86
C SER A 93 9.09 -4.13 -6.83
N LEU A 94 10.10 -4.61 -6.10
CA LEU A 94 10.79 -3.82 -5.09
C LEU A 94 11.76 -2.85 -5.75
N PHE A 95 11.62 -1.56 -5.49
CA PHE A 95 12.60 -0.56 -5.92
C PHE A 95 13.63 -0.32 -4.82
N VAL A 96 14.90 -0.39 -5.20
CA VAL A 96 16.04 -0.30 -4.28
C VAL A 96 17.00 0.78 -4.75
N LYS A 97 17.43 1.66 -3.86
CA LYS A 97 18.50 2.62 -4.17
C LYS A 97 19.49 2.75 -3.02
N VAL A 98 20.69 3.25 -3.33
CA VAL A 98 21.70 3.60 -2.33
C VAL A 98 21.31 4.90 -1.63
N VAL A 99 21.33 4.90 -0.31
CA VAL A 99 21.09 6.08 0.53
C VAL A 99 22.38 6.63 1.14
N ASN A 100 23.40 5.78 1.25
CA ASN A 100 24.72 6.17 1.73
C ASN A 100 25.81 5.32 1.04
N PRO A 101 26.89 5.89 0.53
CA PRO A 101 27.14 7.33 0.41
C PRO A 101 26.25 7.99 -0.67
N LYS A 102 25.79 9.23 -0.42
CA LYS A 102 24.85 9.95 -1.31
C LYS A 102 25.34 10.19 -2.74
N ASN A 103 26.66 10.22 -2.94
CA ASN A 103 27.29 10.40 -4.24
C ASN A 103 27.53 9.09 -5.00
N PHE A 104 27.15 7.93 -4.44
CA PHE A 104 27.25 6.66 -5.15
C PHE A 104 26.32 6.63 -6.35
N LYS A 105 26.88 6.33 -7.53
CA LYS A 105 26.11 6.20 -8.76
C LYS A 105 25.91 4.72 -9.09
N MET A 106 24.67 4.26 -9.01
CA MET A 106 24.29 2.92 -9.46
C MET A 106 24.57 2.79 -10.96
N SER A 107 25.20 1.69 -11.36
CA SER A 107 25.47 1.38 -12.76
C SER A 107 24.87 0.02 -13.14
N ASN A 108 24.57 -0.17 -14.42
CA ASN A 108 24.06 -1.45 -14.92
C ASN A 108 25.05 -2.61 -14.62
N LYS A 109 26.36 -2.34 -14.72
CA LYS A 109 27.40 -3.33 -14.36
C LYS A 109 27.32 -3.75 -12.88
N PHE A 110 27.09 -2.80 -11.97
CA PHE A 110 26.98 -3.11 -10.55
C PHE A 110 25.68 -3.87 -10.23
N VAL A 111 24.59 -3.51 -10.90
CA VAL A 111 23.29 -4.21 -10.75
C VAL A 111 23.39 -5.66 -11.21
N ARG A 112 24.09 -5.95 -12.32
CA ARG A 112 24.36 -7.33 -12.75
C ARG A 112 25.16 -8.10 -11.70
N ARG A 113 26.17 -7.48 -11.09
CA ARG A 113 26.92 -8.12 -9.99
C ARG A 113 26.04 -8.41 -8.76
N ILE A 114 25.08 -7.53 -8.45
CA ILE A 114 24.10 -7.79 -7.40
C ILE A 114 23.27 -9.02 -7.75
N GLU A 115 22.75 -9.11 -8.96
CA GLU A 115 21.98 -10.27 -9.42
C GLU A 115 22.79 -11.57 -9.36
N GLU A 116 24.04 -11.56 -9.84
CA GLU A 116 24.96 -12.69 -9.80
C GLU A 116 25.21 -13.13 -8.34
N LYS A 117 25.48 -12.18 -7.43
CA LYS A 117 25.68 -12.47 -6.01
C LYS A 117 24.41 -13.03 -5.35
N MET A 118 23.23 -12.49 -5.66
CA MET A 118 21.97 -13.04 -5.15
C MET A 118 21.78 -14.49 -5.61
N LYS A 119 22.06 -14.82 -6.89
CA LYS A 119 22.00 -16.19 -7.42
C LYS A 119 22.98 -17.11 -6.74
N GLU A 120 24.23 -16.66 -6.52
CA GLU A 120 25.25 -17.41 -5.78
C GLU A 120 24.79 -17.75 -4.35
N LEU A 121 24.22 -16.77 -3.62
CA LEU A 121 23.70 -16.99 -2.28
C LEU A 121 22.51 -17.97 -2.26
N VAL A 122 21.65 -17.93 -3.30
CA VAL A 122 20.55 -18.89 -3.48
C VAL A 122 21.06 -20.31 -3.73
N GLU A 123 22.08 -20.47 -4.58
CA GLU A 123 22.70 -21.76 -4.87
C GLU A 123 23.38 -22.38 -3.65
N LYS A 124 23.94 -21.54 -2.77
CA LYS A 124 24.55 -21.98 -1.50
C LYS A 124 23.52 -22.41 -0.46
N ASP A 125 22.27 -22.09 -0.64
CA ASP A 125 21.13 -22.42 0.26
C ASP A 125 21.40 -22.04 1.73
N ILE A 126 21.81 -20.78 1.95
CA ILE A 126 22.23 -20.27 3.26
C ILE A 126 21.04 -20.16 4.22
N PRO A 127 21.10 -20.77 5.41
CA PRO A 127 20.04 -20.71 6.41
C PRO A 127 19.80 -19.26 6.91
N PHE A 128 18.52 -18.90 7.08
CA PHE A 128 18.09 -17.66 7.74
C PHE A 128 17.63 -18.00 9.17
N THR A 129 18.48 -17.76 10.13
CA THR A 129 18.21 -18.12 11.52
C THR A 129 17.55 -16.98 12.26
N ARG A 130 16.35 -17.23 12.78
CA ARG A 130 15.62 -16.26 13.59
C ARG A 130 16.14 -16.25 15.02
N MET A 131 16.64 -15.10 15.44
CA MET A 131 17.21 -14.87 16.76
C MET A 131 16.27 -14.01 17.61
N LYS A 132 16.33 -14.20 18.93
CA LYS A 132 15.63 -13.38 19.91
C LYS A 132 16.65 -12.80 20.89
N ALA A 133 16.60 -11.48 21.07
CA ALA A 133 17.46 -10.79 22.04
C ALA A 133 16.65 -9.77 22.84
N SER A 134 17.15 -9.39 24.01
CA SER A 134 16.64 -8.23 24.72
C SER A 134 16.89 -6.96 23.91
N LYS A 135 16.10 -5.92 24.16
CA LYS A 135 16.26 -4.61 23.48
C LYS A 135 17.68 -4.05 23.64
N ASN A 136 18.31 -4.23 24.82
CA ASN A 136 19.66 -3.77 25.07
C ASN A 136 20.71 -4.55 24.27
N GLU A 137 20.61 -5.86 24.23
CA GLU A 137 21.52 -6.72 23.44
C GLU A 137 21.38 -6.40 21.94
N ALA A 138 20.15 -6.28 21.44
CA ALA A 138 19.91 -5.89 20.05
C ALA A 138 20.48 -4.51 19.72
N GLN A 139 20.38 -3.53 20.64
CA GLN A 139 20.96 -2.22 20.45
C GLN A 139 22.48 -2.26 20.38
N GLN A 140 23.14 -3.07 21.23
CA GLN A 140 24.60 -3.25 21.19
C GLN A 140 25.03 -3.94 19.89
N LEU A 141 24.30 -4.99 19.47
CA LEU A 141 24.54 -5.69 18.23
C LEU A 141 24.43 -4.74 17.02
N TYR A 142 23.34 -3.98 16.90
CA TYR A 142 23.15 -3.08 15.78
C TYR A 142 24.18 -1.93 15.74
N LYS A 143 24.64 -1.44 16.90
CA LYS A 143 25.76 -0.49 16.97
C LYS A 143 27.06 -1.10 16.44
N LYS A 144 27.38 -2.34 16.84
CA LYS A 144 28.55 -3.07 16.38
C LYS A 144 28.52 -3.29 14.87
N GLU A 145 27.37 -3.66 14.33
CA GLU A 145 27.13 -3.88 12.90
C GLU A 145 26.92 -2.56 12.10
N LYS A 146 26.96 -1.40 12.77
CA LYS A 146 26.74 -0.07 12.18
C LYS A 146 25.36 0.12 11.52
N LEU A 147 24.34 -0.58 12.01
CA LEU A 147 22.95 -0.51 11.56
C LEU A 147 22.23 0.64 12.28
N ASN A 148 22.58 1.88 11.96
CA ASN A 148 22.12 3.07 12.67
C ASN A 148 20.60 3.28 12.59
N ASP A 149 19.98 2.95 11.47
CA ASP A 149 18.52 2.98 11.27
C ASP A 149 17.80 2.05 12.25
N LYS A 150 18.34 0.85 12.51
CA LYS A 150 17.80 -0.13 13.48
C LYS A 150 17.98 0.37 14.92
N VAL A 151 19.12 0.97 15.24
CA VAL A 151 19.34 1.61 16.57
C VAL A 151 18.32 2.70 16.83
N GLU A 152 18.03 3.55 15.84
CA GLU A 152 17.02 4.61 15.96
C GLU A 152 15.60 4.03 16.08
N MET A 153 15.25 3.01 15.30
CA MET A 153 13.98 2.31 15.37
C MET A 153 13.70 1.72 16.76
N LEU A 154 14.70 1.12 17.40
CA LEU A 154 14.57 0.53 18.73
C LEU A 154 14.17 1.54 19.81
N LYS A 155 14.49 2.83 19.66
CA LYS A 155 14.12 3.87 20.65
C LYS A 155 12.61 3.98 20.85
N TYR A 156 11.83 3.65 19.82
CA TYR A 156 10.37 3.81 19.81
C TYR A 156 9.62 2.49 19.99
N ARG A 157 10.35 1.37 20.03
CA ARG A 157 9.77 0.07 20.30
C ARG A 157 9.47 -0.09 21.80
N LYS A 158 8.25 -0.56 22.11
CA LYS A 158 7.79 -0.76 23.50
C LYS A 158 8.12 -2.16 24.06
N GLU A 159 8.24 -3.16 23.17
CA GLU A 159 8.53 -4.53 23.55
C GLU A 159 9.97 -4.66 24.07
N ASP A 160 10.15 -5.49 25.11
CA ASP A 160 11.45 -5.74 25.74
C ASP A 160 12.37 -6.65 24.90
N PHE A 161 11.79 -7.35 23.95
CA PHE A 161 12.49 -8.30 23.07
C PHE A 161 12.39 -7.90 21.61
N VAL A 162 13.44 -8.25 20.86
CA VAL A 162 13.53 -8.03 19.42
C VAL A 162 13.83 -9.36 18.75
N HIS A 163 13.11 -9.66 17.67
CA HIS A 163 13.49 -10.71 16.76
C HIS A 163 14.25 -10.09 15.58
N PHE A 164 15.32 -10.74 15.17
CA PHE A 164 16.12 -10.39 14.01
C PHE A 164 16.58 -11.68 13.33
N TYR A 165 17.14 -11.57 12.13
CA TYR A 165 17.65 -12.71 11.40
C TYR A 165 19.15 -12.61 11.22
N GLU A 166 19.78 -13.77 11.19
CA GLU A 166 21.20 -13.94 11.00
C GLU A 166 21.47 -14.97 9.91
N ALA A 167 22.44 -14.68 9.04
CA ALA A 167 22.90 -15.56 7.99
C ALA A 167 24.43 -15.53 7.91
N HIS A 168 25.05 -16.61 7.45
CA HIS A 168 26.50 -16.74 7.32
C HIS A 168 26.88 -17.26 5.95
N ASP A 169 27.76 -16.56 5.22
CA ASP A 169 28.45 -17.06 4.03
C ASP A 169 29.96 -17.14 4.33
N GLY A 170 30.46 -18.32 4.69
CA GLY A 170 31.80 -18.50 5.23
C GLY A 170 32.01 -17.65 6.49
N ASP A 171 33.01 -16.77 6.46
CA ASP A 171 33.31 -15.84 7.57
C ASP A 171 32.43 -14.58 7.60
N ILE A 172 31.61 -14.37 6.57
CA ILE A 172 30.74 -13.20 6.48
C ILE A 172 29.46 -13.45 7.25
N ARG A 173 29.25 -12.66 8.29
CA ARG A 173 28.01 -12.64 9.09
C ARG A 173 27.13 -11.49 8.62
N PHE A 174 25.86 -11.77 8.33
CA PHE A 174 24.86 -10.77 8.03
C PHE A 174 23.73 -10.81 9.06
N VAL A 175 23.45 -9.67 9.68
CA VAL A 175 22.38 -9.51 10.66
C VAL A 175 21.45 -8.41 10.20
N ASP A 176 20.14 -8.67 10.25
CA ASP A 176 19.15 -7.64 9.94
C ASP A 176 17.85 -7.80 10.74
N TYR A 177 17.20 -6.67 11.01
CA TYR A 177 15.85 -6.64 11.56
C TYR A 177 14.83 -6.78 10.44
N MET A 178 13.91 -7.74 10.58
CA MET A 178 12.81 -7.90 9.64
C MET A 178 11.49 -7.97 10.41
N THR A 179 10.46 -7.32 9.85
CA THR A 179 9.10 -7.41 10.40
C THR A 179 8.41 -8.66 9.88
N GLY A 180 8.17 -9.64 10.74
CA GLY A 180 7.49 -10.88 10.36
C GLY A 180 8.44 -12.06 10.17
N LEU A 181 7.98 -13.05 9.40
CA LEU A 181 8.69 -14.28 9.14
C LEU A 181 9.52 -14.18 7.86
N LEU A 182 10.61 -14.95 7.78
CA LEU A 182 11.34 -15.21 6.55
C LEU A 182 11.19 -16.69 6.13
N VAL A 183 11.59 -16.98 4.89
CA VAL A 183 11.76 -18.35 4.42
C VAL A 183 12.94 -19.01 5.15
N PRO A 184 13.02 -20.35 5.23
CA PRO A 184 14.06 -21.06 5.98
C PRO A 184 15.49 -20.76 5.55
N SER A 185 15.70 -20.53 4.24
CA SER A 185 17.03 -20.31 3.67
C SER A 185 16.97 -19.55 2.35
N SER A 186 18.11 -19.08 1.87
CA SER A 186 18.21 -18.38 0.58
C SER A 186 17.78 -19.25 -0.61
N GLY A 187 17.90 -20.58 -0.55
CA GLY A 187 17.52 -21.51 -1.60
C GLY A 187 16.03 -21.48 -1.98
N TYR A 188 15.17 -20.99 -1.08
CA TYR A 188 13.74 -20.76 -1.37
C TYR A 188 13.51 -19.59 -2.33
N LEU A 189 14.48 -18.67 -2.45
CA LEU A 189 14.34 -17.42 -3.18
C LEU A 189 14.82 -17.54 -4.65
N ASN A 190 14.43 -18.60 -5.33
CA ASN A 190 14.89 -18.95 -6.67
C ASN A 190 14.12 -18.24 -7.82
N LYS A 191 13.03 -17.52 -7.52
CA LYS A 191 12.24 -16.80 -8.50
C LYS A 191 12.42 -15.29 -8.31
N PHE A 192 13.33 -14.67 -9.05
CA PHE A 192 13.49 -13.21 -9.11
C PHE A 192 14.21 -12.80 -10.39
N ASN A 193 14.04 -11.52 -10.77
CA ASN A 193 14.84 -10.85 -11.80
C ASN A 193 15.30 -9.50 -11.26
N VAL A 194 16.53 -9.10 -11.55
CA VAL A 194 17.07 -7.79 -11.17
C VAL A 194 17.25 -6.93 -12.39
N ARG A 195 16.72 -5.70 -12.35
CA ARG A 195 16.78 -4.76 -13.48
C ARG A 195 17.30 -3.40 -13.02
N PHE A 196 18.25 -2.84 -13.75
CA PHE A 196 18.64 -1.45 -13.56
C PHE A 196 17.44 -0.52 -13.81
N TYR A 197 17.15 0.37 -12.87
CA TYR A 197 16.10 1.38 -12.95
C TYR A 197 16.59 2.64 -12.25
N HIS A 198 16.91 3.67 -13.03
CA HIS A 198 17.52 4.88 -12.48
C HIS A 198 16.65 5.56 -11.40
N PRO A 199 17.23 6.01 -10.25
CA PRO A 199 18.65 6.01 -9.85
C PRO A 199 19.12 4.76 -9.07
N GLY A 200 18.38 3.66 -9.12
CA GLY A 200 18.63 2.42 -8.40
C GLY A 200 18.44 1.19 -9.28
N PHE A 201 17.76 0.20 -8.74
CA PHE A 201 17.37 -1.02 -9.44
C PHE A 201 16.05 -1.57 -8.90
N VAL A 202 15.44 -2.44 -9.68
CA VAL A 202 14.19 -3.13 -9.34
C VAL A 202 14.49 -4.61 -9.17
N VAL A 203 13.93 -5.21 -8.11
CA VAL A 203 13.89 -6.66 -7.91
C VAL A 203 12.46 -7.13 -8.16
N GLN A 204 12.25 -7.81 -9.29
CA GLN A 204 10.97 -8.43 -9.62
C GLN A 204 10.82 -9.73 -8.81
N ILE A 205 9.64 -9.95 -8.27
CA ILE A 205 9.30 -11.11 -7.44
C ILE A 205 8.00 -11.74 -7.92
N PRO A 206 7.73 -13.01 -7.59
CA PRO A 206 6.47 -13.67 -7.86
C PRO A 206 5.27 -12.90 -7.26
N ARG A 207 4.07 -13.18 -7.76
CA ARG A 207 2.83 -12.55 -7.29
C ARG A 207 1.73 -13.59 -7.14
N ALA A 208 1.02 -13.57 -6.00
CA ALA A 208 -0.06 -14.52 -5.74
C ALA A 208 -1.19 -14.43 -6.79
N GLU A 209 -1.54 -13.20 -7.20
CA GLU A 209 -2.54 -12.95 -8.24
C GLU A 209 -2.12 -13.41 -9.65
N HIS A 210 -0.86 -13.82 -9.81
CA HIS A 210 -0.31 -14.44 -11.02
C HIS A 210 0.08 -15.92 -10.78
N GLY A 211 -0.56 -16.58 -9.82
CA GLY A 211 -0.30 -17.99 -9.54
C GLY A 211 1.09 -18.30 -8.97
N GLY A 212 1.74 -17.32 -8.33
CA GLY A 212 3.10 -17.49 -7.79
C GLY A 212 4.20 -17.34 -8.85
N GLU A 213 3.90 -16.76 -10.02
CA GLU A 213 4.87 -16.45 -11.07
C GLU A 213 5.20 -14.94 -11.10
N ILE A 214 6.34 -14.61 -11.74
CA ILE A 214 6.77 -13.23 -11.92
C ILE A 214 5.99 -12.62 -13.10
N PRO A 215 5.22 -11.53 -12.88
CA PRO A 215 4.52 -10.88 -13.99
C PRO A 215 5.51 -10.16 -14.92
N PRO A 216 5.10 -9.87 -16.18
CA PRO A 216 5.85 -9.00 -17.07
C PRO A 216 6.12 -7.64 -16.42
N PHE A 217 7.29 -7.08 -16.71
CA PHE A 217 7.62 -5.72 -16.27
C PHE A 217 6.89 -4.69 -17.13
N HIS A 218 6.13 -3.82 -16.48
CA HIS A 218 5.49 -2.67 -17.10
C HIS A 218 6.16 -1.40 -16.57
N ASP A 219 6.67 -0.55 -17.45
CA ASP A 219 7.27 0.72 -17.05
C ASP A 219 6.17 1.77 -16.80
N GLU A 220 5.80 1.91 -15.55
CA GLU A 220 4.76 2.84 -15.06
C GLU A 220 5.40 4.22 -14.82
N GLN A 221 5.86 4.90 -15.88
CA GLN A 221 6.69 6.10 -15.81
C GLN A 221 6.03 7.26 -15.04
N LYS A 222 4.74 7.52 -15.27
CA LYS A 222 4.02 8.60 -14.58
C LYS A 222 3.89 8.31 -13.09
N PHE A 223 3.54 7.07 -12.76
CA PHE A 223 3.44 6.62 -11.38
C PHE A 223 4.81 6.64 -10.68
N ALA A 224 5.85 6.12 -11.32
CA ALA A 224 7.22 6.13 -10.82
C ALA A 224 7.76 7.56 -10.59
N THR A 225 7.43 8.50 -11.48
CA THR A 225 7.80 9.92 -11.33
C THR A 225 7.14 10.54 -10.08
N SER A 226 5.86 10.27 -9.86
CA SER A 226 5.15 10.73 -8.67
C SER A 226 5.76 10.13 -7.39
N LEU A 227 6.05 8.82 -7.39
CA LEU A 227 6.74 8.15 -6.28
C LEU A 227 8.13 8.73 -5.99
N ALA A 228 8.91 9.00 -7.05
CA ALA A 228 10.24 9.59 -6.90
C ALA A 228 10.18 11.01 -6.32
N SER A 229 9.20 11.82 -6.73
CA SER A 229 8.95 13.16 -6.17
C SER A 229 8.57 13.07 -4.69
N ALA A 230 7.65 12.17 -4.34
CA ALA A 230 7.24 11.92 -2.96
C ALA A 230 8.42 11.46 -2.09
N SER A 231 9.24 10.52 -2.59
CA SER A 231 10.44 10.03 -1.90
C SER A 231 11.46 11.14 -1.67
N LYS A 232 11.73 11.97 -2.69
CA LYS A 232 12.65 13.10 -2.57
C LYS A 232 12.18 14.10 -1.51
N TRP A 233 10.89 14.41 -1.49
CA TRP A 233 10.32 15.29 -0.48
C TRP A 233 10.45 14.71 0.95
N ALA A 234 10.15 13.43 1.12
CA ALA A 234 10.27 12.74 2.41
C ALA A 234 11.72 12.72 2.90
N GLU A 235 12.69 12.45 2.01
CA GLU A 235 14.12 12.48 2.33
C GLU A 235 14.61 13.87 2.72
N MET A 236 14.22 14.91 1.98
CA MET A 236 14.60 16.31 2.27
C MET A 236 14.10 16.77 3.64
N ASN A 237 12.91 16.34 4.03
CA ASN A 237 12.28 16.70 5.30
C ASN A 237 12.61 15.71 6.44
N ARG A 238 13.38 14.66 6.18
CA ARG A 238 13.69 13.59 7.14
C ARG A 238 12.44 12.94 7.71
N LEU A 239 11.53 12.52 6.82
CA LEU A 239 10.25 11.91 7.10
C LEU A 239 10.12 10.55 6.38
N SER A 240 11.23 9.88 6.09
CA SER A 240 11.28 8.62 5.32
C SER A 240 11.20 7.37 6.18
N THR A 241 11.40 7.47 7.50
CA THR A 241 11.31 6.33 8.42
C THR A 241 10.45 6.66 9.62
N VAL A 242 9.91 5.62 10.27
CA VAL A 242 9.15 5.78 11.52
C VAL A 242 9.94 6.54 12.57
N SER A 243 11.23 6.25 12.71
CA SER A 243 12.09 6.95 13.67
C SER A 243 12.25 8.45 13.35
N GLU A 244 12.30 8.81 12.06
CA GLU A 244 12.33 10.19 11.62
C GLU A 244 11.02 10.91 11.90
N ILE A 245 9.87 10.29 11.63
CA ILE A 245 8.53 10.82 11.96
C ILE A 245 8.43 11.08 13.47
N ASN A 246 8.74 10.07 14.27
CA ASN A 246 8.64 10.19 15.74
C ASN A 246 9.62 11.23 16.31
N ARG A 247 10.80 11.34 15.72
CA ARG A 247 11.76 12.39 16.10
C ARG A 247 11.22 13.78 15.75
N PHE A 248 10.66 13.96 14.55
CA PHE A 248 10.05 15.22 14.13
C PHE A 248 8.94 15.66 15.11
N ILE A 249 8.07 14.73 15.53
CA ILE A 249 7.03 15.01 16.53
C ILE A 249 7.63 15.49 17.84
N LYS A 250 8.74 14.90 18.29
CA LYS A 250 9.41 15.29 19.55
C LYS A 250 10.15 16.63 19.47
N GLU A 251 10.74 16.95 18.32
CA GLU A 251 11.54 18.16 18.12
C GLU A 251 10.69 19.37 17.73
N PHE A 252 9.64 19.17 16.91
CA PHE A 252 8.84 20.24 16.32
C PHE A 252 7.35 20.23 16.69
N SER A 253 6.87 19.21 17.38
CA SER A 253 5.48 18.92 17.72
C SER A 253 4.68 18.12 16.66
N GLY A 254 3.58 17.51 17.11
CA GLY A 254 2.62 16.83 16.22
C GLY A 254 1.93 17.80 15.26
N MET A 255 1.55 18.98 15.74
CA MET A 255 0.97 20.03 14.90
C MET A 255 1.93 20.47 13.79
N GLY A 256 3.23 20.54 14.08
CA GLY A 256 4.25 20.83 13.07
C GLY A 256 4.28 19.79 11.94
N LEU A 257 4.16 18.49 12.28
CA LEU A 257 4.09 17.41 11.28
C LEU A 257 2.82 17.50 10.45
N ILE A 258 1.67 17.80 11.05
CA ILE A 258 0.40 18.00 10.34
C ILE A 258 0.54 19.16 9.37
N ASN A 259 1.02 20.32 9.82
CA ASN A 259 1.13 21.53 9.01
C ASN A 259 2.07 21.32 7.80
N VAL A 260 3.24 20.71 7.97
CA VAL A 260 4.17 20.48 6.86
C VAL A 260 3.61 19.47 5.84
N SER A 261 2.84 18.48 6.31
CA SER A 261 2.19 17.49 5.44
C SER A 261 1.05 18.12 4.64
N GLU A 262 0.21 18.94 5.29
CA GLU A 262 -0.90 19.64 4.62
C GLU A 262 -0.38 20.71 3.65
N ALA A 263 0.70 21.41 3.98
CA ALA A 263 1.35 22.36 3.07
C ALA A 263 1.82 21.68 1.78
N ARG A 264 2.40 20.47 1.88
CA ARG A 264 2.76 19.68 0.68
C ARG A 264 1.53 19.38 -0.19
N VAL A 265 0.46 18.91 0.41
CA VAL A 265 -0.78 18.60 -0.33
C VAL A 265 -1.37 19.86 -0.97
N ASN A 266 -1.36 20.99 -0.27
CA ASN A 266 -1.81 22.28 -0.83
C ASN A 266 -0.96 22.71 -2.04
N ASN A 267 0.36 22.57 -1.96
CA ASN A 267 1.25 22.91 -3.07
C ASN A 267 1.02 22.02 -4.30
N MET A 268 0.86 20.72 -4.10
CA MET A 268 0.54 19.77 -5.19
C MET A 268 -0.83 20.07 -5.82
N LEU A 269 -1.81 20.45 -4.99
CA LEU A 269 -3.15 20.79 -5.47
C LEU A 269 -3.13 22.10 -6.27
N ALA A 270 -2.36 23.10 -5.81
CA ALA A 270 -2.18 24.36 -6.52
C ALA A 270 -1.50 24.16 -7.88
N GLU A 271 -0.45 23.33 -7.95
CA GLU A 271 0.21 22.96 -9.21
C GLU A 271 -0.77 22.26 -10.18
N LEU A 272 -1.54 21.30 -9.67
CA LEU A 272 -2.56 20.61 -10.46
C LEU A 272 -3.63 21.58 -10.97
N GLY A 273 -4.12 22.46 -10.10
CA GLY A 273 -5.11 23.48 -10.47
C GLY A 273 -4.59 24.42 -11.57
N GLU A 274 -3.34 24.84 -11.48
CA GLU A 274 -2.68 25.64 -12.52
C GLU A 274 -2.58 24.90 -13.86
N ASN A 275 -2.18 23.61 -13.83
CA ASN A 275 -2.08 22.80 -15.03
C ASN A 275 -3.43 22.61 -15.72
N ILE A 276 -4.51 22.37 -14.94
CA ILE A 276 -5.86 22.23 -15.49
C ILE A 276 -6.33 23.56 -16.13
N VAL A 277 -6.14 24.69 -15.45
CA VAL A 277 -6.58 26.00 -15.97
C VAL A 277 -5.82 26.38 -17.25
N LYS A 278 -4.52 26.11 -17.34
CA LYS A 278 -3.74 26.33 -18.57
C LYS A 278 -4.23 25.49 -19.75
N SER A 279 -4.84 24.33 -19.48
CA SER A 279 -5.37 23.41 -20.49
C SER A 279 -6.91 23.50 -20.62
N SER A 280 -7.57 24.48 -19.96
CA SER A 280 -9.02 24.45 -19.74
C SER A 280 -9.87 24.70 -20.99
N ASP A 281 -9.33 25.37 -21.98
CA ASP A 281 -10.11 25.79 -23.14
C ASP A 281 -10.86 24.65 -23.84
N PRO A 282 -10.24 23.47 -24.11
CA PRO A 282 -10.99 22.33 -24.62
C PRO A 282 -11.60 21.45 -23.52
N ILE A 283 -11.18 21.58 -22.22
CA ILE A 283 -11.55 20.62 -21.18
C ILE A 283 -13.02 20.77 -20.77
N ARG A 284 -13.79 19.68 -20.90
CA ARG A 284 -15.17 19.56 -20.43
C ARG A 284 -15.30 18.56 -19.28
N LEU A 285 -14.34 17.64 -19.13
CA LEU A 285 -14.40 16.57 -18.16
C LEU A 285 -13.07 16.42 -17.42
N ILE A 286 -13.13 16.42 -16.10
CA ILE A 286 -12.01 16.12 -15.22
C ILE A 286 -12.30 14.78 -14.55
N CYS A 287 -11.51 13.75 -14.87
CA CYS A 287 -11.72 12.38 -14.43
C CYS A 287 -10.81 12.08 -13.24
N VAL A 288 -11.36 11.75 -12.06
CA VAL A 288 -10.62 11.42 -10.84
C VAL A 288 -10.82 9.95 -10.51
N ALA A 289 -9.82 9.13 -10.79
CA ALA A 289 -9.83 7.72 -10.42
C ALA A 289 -8.80 7.41 -9.32
N GLY A 290 -9.00 6.30 -8.67
CA GLY A 290 -8.08 5.77 -7.68
C GLY A 290 -8.70 4.61 -6.92
N PRO A 291 -7.89 3.78 -6.27
CA PRO A 291 -8.37 2.59 -5.57
C PRO A 291 -9.22 2.95 -4.34
N SER A 292 -9.90 1.96 -3.78
CA SER A 292 -10.68 2.14 -2.56
C SER A 292 -9.84 2.73 -1.43
N SER A 293 -10.42 3.67 -0.66
CA SER A 293 -9.76 4.40 0.44
C SER A 293 -8.53 5.23 0.02
N SER A 294 -8.52 5.71 -1.22
CA SER A 294 -7.50 6.67 -1.68
C SER A 294 -7.82 8.12 -1.33
N GLY A 295 -9.05 8.45 -0.89
CA GLY A 295 -9.47 9.83 -0.57
C GLY A 295 -10.09 10.57 -1.75
N LYS A 296 -10.71 9.85 -2.72
CA LYS A 296 -11.29 10.44 -3.95
C LYS A 296 -12.30 11.53 -3.69
N THR A 297 -13.23 11.30 -2.78
CA THR A 297 -14.33 12.25 -2.51
C THR A 297 -13.79 13.55 -1.92
N SER A 298 -12.94 13.48 -0.91
CA SER A 298 -12.31 14.67 -0.32
C SER A 298 -11.38 15.38 -1.29
N PHE A 299 -10.63 14.62 -2.09
CA PHE A 299 -9.77 15.18 -3.13
C PHE A 299 -10.56 15.94 -4.19
N ALA A 300 -11.63 15.34 -4.73
CA ALA A 300 -12.47 15.98 -5.74
C ALA A 300 -13.12 17.28 -5.24
N ASN A 301 -13.53 17.32 -3.95
CA ASN A 301 -14.00 18.56 -3.32
C ASN A 301 -12.88 19.61 -3.22
N ARG A 302 -11.71 19.25 -2.77
CA ARG A 302 -10.56 20.18 -2.68
C ARG A 302 -10.17 20.71 -4.05
N LEU A 303 -10.11 19.83 -5.05
CA LEU A 303 -9.84 20.24 -6.44
C LEU A 303 -10.90 21.19 -6.97
N MET A 304 -12.18 20.92 -6.70
CA MET A 304 -13.27 21.82 -7.09
C MET A 304 -13.06 23.24 -6.51
N TYR A 305 -12.76 23.36 -5.22
CA TYR A 305 -12.53 24.67 -4.61
C TYR A 305 -11.24 25.33 -5.09
N GLU A 306 -10.20 24.57 -5.37
CA GLU A 306 -8.96 25.07 -5.99
C GLU A 306 -9.24 25.68 -7.38
N LEU A 307 -10.04 25.00 -8.19
CA LEU A 307 -10.42 25.47 -9.52
C LEU A 307 -11.35 26.70 -9.46
N ILE A 308 -12.31 26.73 -8.50
CA ILE A 308 -13.16 27.90 -8.27
C ILE A 308 -12.32 29.12 -7.89
N SER A 309 -11.29 28.96 -7.04
CA SER A 309 -10.40 30.05 -6.66
C SER A 309 -9.62 30.64 -7.83
N ARG A 310 -9.52 29.90 -8.94
CA ARG A 310 -8.87 30.29 -10.20
C ARG A 310 -9.85 30.75 -11.29
N GLY A 311 -11.13 30.86 -10.94
CA GLY A 311 -12.19 31.31 -11.86
C GLY A 311 -12.87 30.21 -12.67
N LEU A 312 -12.45 28.94 -12.54
CA LEU A 312 -13.09 27.80 -13.17
C LEU A 312 -14.08 27.15 -12.18
N ARG A 313 -15.36 27.06 -12.52
CA ARG A 313 -16.43 26.62 -11.61
C ARG A 313 -16.97 25.24 -11.99
N PRO A 314 -16.25 24.13 -11.73
CA PRO A 314 -16.74 22.81 -12.09
C PRO A 314 -17.94 22.38 -11.23
N ILE A 315 -18.79 21.50 -11.78
CA ILE A 315 -19.70 20.68 -10.98
C ILE A 315 -19.06 19.32 -10.70
N ARG A 316 -19.47 18.66 -9.62
CA ARG A 316 -18.96 17.33 -9.27
C ARG A 316 -20.06 16.27 -9.36
N ILE A 317 -19.75 15.14 -10.00
CA ILE A 317 -20.61 13.97 -10.15
C ILE A 317 -19.87 12.73 -9.69
N SER A 318 -20.45 11.97 -8.75
CA SER A 318 -19.91 10.68 -8.34
C SER A 318 -20.43 9.57 -9.26
N ILE A 319 -19.53 8.78 -9.81
CA ILE A 319 -19.86 7.59 -10.61
C ILE A 319 -20.62 6.57 -9.77
N ASP A 320 -20.38 6.51 -8.46
CA ASP A 320 -21.07 5.61 -7.55
C ASP A 320 -22.60 5.84 -7.51
N ASN A 321 -23.09 7.01 -7.95
CA ASN A 321 -24.52 7.29 -8.08
C ASN A 321 -25.18 6.55 -9.26
N PHE A 322 -24.39 5.95 -10.14
CA PHE A 322 -24.85 5.26 -11.33
C PHE A 322 -24.80 3.73 -11.21
N TYR A 323 -24.64 3.18 -10.01
CA TYR A 323 -24.82 1.76 -9.81
C TYR A 323 -26.21 1.30 -10.25
N ILE A 324 -26.26 0.14 -10.89
CA ILE A 324 -27.53 -0.55 -11.21
C ILE A 324 -28.22 -0.89 -9.90
N PRO A 325 -29.54 -0.62 -9.75
CA PRO A 325 -30.28 -1.02 -8.55
C PRO A 325 -30.10 -2.50 -8.23
N LYS A 326 -29.94 -2.82 -6.92
CA LYS A 326 -29.55 -4.18 -6.49
C LYS A 326 -30.56 -5.25 -6.93
N ASP A 327 -31.83 -4.91 -7.05
CA ASP A 327 -32.90 -5.78 -7.54
C ASP A 327 -32.85 -6.03 -9.07
N GLN A 328 -32.13 -5.18 -9.81
CA GLN A 328 -31.94 -5.29 -11.26
C GLN A 328 -30.54 -5.85 -11.61
N LEU A 329 -29.64 -5.95 -10.64
CA LEU A 329 -28.27 -6.43 -10.86
C LEU A 329 -28.27 -7.95 -11.04
N PRO A 330 -27.66 -8.50 -12.13
CA PRO A 330 -27.56 -9.94 -12.33
C PRO A 330 -26.89 -10.65 -11.14
N LYS A 331 -27.43 -11.80 -10.73
CA LYS A 331 -26.87 -12.58 -9.63
C LYS A 331 -25.41 -12.94 -9.91
N GLY A 332 -24.53 -12.72 -8.92
CA GLY A 332 -23.11 -13.03 -9.04
C GLY A 332 -22.28 -11.93 -9.71
N THR A 333 -22.87 -10.78 -10.05
CA THR A 333 -22.11 -9.62 -10.55
C THR A 333 -21.13 -9.13 -9.48
N ASP A 334 -19.86 -9.01 -9.85
CA ASP A 334 -18.84 -8.39 -9.02
C ASP A 334 -19.14 -6.89 -8.89
N ILE A 335 -19.38 -6.40 -7.68
CA ILE A 335 -19.74 -5.01 -7.40
C ILE A 335 -18.61 -4.02 -7.77
N GLU A 336 -17.37 -4.49 -7.79
CA GLU A 336 -16.22 -3.68 -8.23
C GLU A 336 -16.09 -3.64 -9.76
N SER A 337 -16.88 -4.44 -10.48
CA SER A 337 -16.88 -4.46 -11.95
C SER A 337 -17.61 -3.26 -12.54
N ILE A 338 -17.15 -2.79 -13.70
CA ILE A 338 -17.86 -1.79 -14.51
C ILE A 338 -19.29 -2.27 -14.88
N ASN A 339 -19.52 -3.58 -14.96
CA ASN A 339 -20.84 -4.16 -15.25
C ASN A 339 -21.87 -3.96 -14.12
N ALA A 340 -21.43 -3.51 -12.93
CA ALA A 340 -22.31 -3.10 -11.85
C ALA A 340 -22.84 -1.66 -12.03
N LEU A 341 -22.27 -0.93 -12.99
CA LEU A 341 -22.64 0.46 -13.31
C LEU A 341 -23.53 0.51 -14.56
N ASP A 342 -24.45 1.44 -14.58
CA ASP A 342 -25.30 1.79 -15.72
C ASP A 342 -24.53 2.75 -16.65
N VAL A 343 -23.58 2.17 -17.40
CA VAL A 343 -22.62 2.90 -18.22
C VAL A 343 -23.34 3.71 -19.32
N ASP A 344 -24.36 3.12 -19.94
CA ASP A 344 -25.13 3.80 -20.99
C ASP A 344 -25.88 5.02 -20.46
N TYR A 345 -26.51 4.88 -19.31
CA TYR A 345 -27.19 6.00 -18.63
C TYR A 345 -26.17 7.08 -18.21
N PHE A 346 -25.02 6.68 -17.70
CA PHE A 346 -23.96 7.61 -17.31
C PHE A 346 -23.45 8.44 -18.50
N ASN A 347 -23.13 7.78 -19.63
CA ASN A 347 -22.68 8.47 -20.84
C ASN A 347 -23.76 9.43 -21.39
N LYS A 348 -25.03 8.99 -21.48
CA LYS A 348 -26.15 9.84 -21.88
C LYS A 348 -26.34 11.03 -20.95
N PHE A 349 -26.20 10.83 -19.65
CA PHE A 349 -26.30 11.89 -18.65
C PHE A 349 -25.21 12.95 -18.81
N LEU A 350 -23.93 12.51 -18.98
CA LEU A 350 -22.82 13.44 -19.21
C LEU A 350 -23.00 14.22 -20.51
N LEU A 351 -23.36 13.53 -21.59
CA LEU A 351 -23.54 14.15 -22.90
C LEU A 351 -24.67 15.18 -22.86
N GLY A 352 -25.83 14.84 -22.27
CA GLY A 352 -26.94 15.77 -22.11
C GLY A 352 -26.55 17.02 -21.34
N LEU A 353 -25.81 16.88 -20.21
CA LEU A 353 -25.30 18.05 -19.48
C LEU A 353 -24.38 18.92 -20.34
N ILE A 354 -23.44 18.31 -21.09
CA ILE A 354 -22.50 19.06 -21.97
C ILE A 354 -23.25 19.76 -23.11
N GLN A 355 -24.36 19.19 -23.56
CA GLN A 355 -25.26 19.80 -24.57
C GLN A 355 -26.20 20.85 -24.00
N GLY A 356 -26.14 21.15 -22.69
CA GLY A 356 -26.92 22.18 -22.02
C GLY A 356 -28.30 21.72 -21.50
N GLU A 357 -28.54 20.42 -21.43
CA GLU A 357 -29.75 19.88 -20.82
C GLU A 357 -29.77 20.08 -19.30
N THR A 358 -30.97 20.30 -18.75
CA THR A 358 -31.21 20.30 -17.31
C THR A 358 -31.67 18.91 -16.88
N LEU A 359 -30.85 18.19 -16.08
CA LEU A 359 -31.07 16.81 -15.70
C LEU A 359 -31.21 16.65 -14.20
N LYS A 360 -31.95 15.62 -13.74
CA LYS A 360 -32.02 15.27 -12.31
C LYS A 360 -30.79 14.47 -11.92
N ASN A 361 -30.04 14.93 -10.90
CA ASN A 361 -28.86 14.24 -10.39
C ASN A 361 -29.25 12.90 -9.75
N PRO A 362 -28.76 11.76 -10.23
CA PRO A 362 -29.00 10.47 -9.58
C PRO A 362 -28.25 10.40 -8.25
N ILE A 363 -28.80 9.67 -7.29
CA ILE A 363 -28.22 9.38 -5.97
C ILE A 363 -28.43 7.90 -5.69
N TYR A 364 -27.35 7.15 -5.52
CA TYR A 364 -27.41 5.75 -5.14
C TYR A 364 -27.28 5.60 -3.62
N GLU A 365 -28.22 4.91 -3.02
CA GLU A 365 -28.25 4.65 -1.59
C GLU A 365 -27.76 3.24 -1.28
N PHE A 366 -26.50 3.09 -0.88
CA PHE A 366 -25.85 1.80 -0.66
C PHE A 366 -26.56 0.92 0.38
N LYS A 367 -27.20 1.52 1.41
CA LYS A 367 -27.92 0.77 2.44
C LYS A 367 -29.14 0.04 1.88
N THR A 368 -29.86 0.66 0.95
CA THR A 368 -31.08 0.10 0.34
C THR A 368 -30.84 -0.54 -1.02
N GLY A 369 -29.69 -0.23 -1.65
CA GLY A 369 -29.36 -0.68 -3.01
C GLY A 369 -30.25 -0.05 -4.08
N LYS A 370 -30.81 1.15 -3.85
CA LYS A 370 -31.72 1.82 -4.76
C LYS A 370 -31.16 3.14 -5.27
N ARG A 371 -31.53 3.50 -6.51
CA ARG A 371 -31.25 4.80 -7.10
C ARG A 371 -32.44 5.74 -6.88
N LYS A 372 -32.18 6.94 -6.40
CA LYS A 372 -33.12 8.06 -6.24
C LYS A 372 -32.69 9.21 -7.15
N PHE A 373 -33.57 10.18 -7.36
CA PHE A 373 -33.25 11.39 -8.10
C PHE A 373 -33.29 12.60 -7.16
N GLY A 374 -32.20 13.34 -7.15
CA GLY A 374 -32.02 14.56 -6.36
C GLY A 374 -32.45 15.82 -7.11
N LYS A 375 -31.78 16.94 -6.83
CA LYS A 375 -32.00 18.23 -7.46
C LYS A 375 -31.69 18.19 -8.97
N GLN A 376 -32.33 19.07 -9.72
CA GLN A 376 -31.94 19.35 -11.09
C GLN A 376 -30.58 20.03 -11.12
N ILE A 377 -29.76 19.66 -12.10
CA ILE A 377 -28.46 20.25 -12.39
C ILE A 377 -28.37 20.58 -13.87
N TYR A 378 -27.63 21.62 -14.19
CA TYR A 378 -27.33 22.08 -15.55
C TYR A 378 -25.91 22.63 -15.56
N LEU A 379 -25.30 22.78 -16.72
CA LEU A 379 -24.00 23.41 -16.89
C LEU A 379 -24.14 24.83 -17.42
N GLU A 380 -23.37 25.75 -16.87
CA GLU A 380 -23.11 27.05 -17.47
C GLU A 380 -22.16 26.89 -18.68
N GLU A 381 -22.07 27.89 -19.52
CA GLU A 381 -21.15 27.87 -20.64
C GLU A 381 -19.71 27.68 -20.20
N ASN A 382 -19.00 26.74 -20.84
CA ASN A 382 -17.62 26.35 -20.52
C ASN A 382 -17.36 25.81 -19.10
N GLN A 383 -18.42 25.43 -18.37
CA GLN A 383 -18.31 24.83 -17.07
C GLN A 383 -17.91 23.35 -17.19
N PRO A 384 -16.76 22.90 -16.62
CA PRO A 384 -16.38 21.51 -16.67
C PRO A 384 -17.06 20.65 -15.60
N ILE A 385 -17.09 19.34 -15.82
CA ILE A 385 -17.58 18.35 -14.88
C ILE A 385 -16.39 17.63 -14.25
N ILE A 386 -16.34 17.53 -12.92
CA ILE A 386 -15.45 16.59 -12.21
C ILE A 386 -16.23 15.30 -11.98
N ILE A 387 -15.79 14.19 -12.58
CA ILE A 387 -16.28 12.85 -12.24
C ILE A 387 -15.29 12.15 -11.32
N GLU A 388 -15.81 11.46 -10.29
CA GLU A 388 -14.96 10.67 -9.41
C GLU A 388 -15.52 9.27 -9.21
N GLY A 389 -14.63 8.30 -9.18
CA GLY A 389 -14.97 6.89 -8.96
C GLY A 389 -13.81 5.96 -9.32
N ILE A 390 -13.94 4.68 -8.97
CA ILE A 390 -12.89 3.69 -9.29
C ILE A 390 -12.70 3.51 -10.79
N HIS A 391 -13.77 3.72 -11.59
CA HIS A 391 -13.79 3.56 -13.05
C HIS A 391 -13.65 4.87 -13.84
N ALA A 392 -13.34 6.01 -13.19
CA ALA A 392 -13.32 7.31 -13.88
C ALA A 392 -12.29 7.40 -15.02
N LEU A 393 -11.26 6.56 -15.04
CA LEU A 393 -10.28 6.46 -16.14
C LEU A 393 -10.57 5.33 -17.12
N ASN A 394 -11.62 4.54 -16.90
CA ASN A 394 -12.00 3.50 -17.86
C ASN A 394 -12.60 4.16 -19.12
N PRO A 395 -12.07 3.89 -20.33
CA PRO A 395 -12.56 4.52 -21.56
C PRO A 395 -14.07 4.33 -21.81
N LEU A 396 -14.65 3.22 -21.38
CA LEU A 396 -16.08 2.94 -21.54
C LEU A 396 -16.97 3.92 -20.78
N MET A 397 -16.48 4.50 -19.67
CA MET A 397 -17.26 5.47 -18.87
C MET A 397 -17.43 6.83 -19.56
N THR A 398 -16.63 7.14 -20.56
CA THR A 398 -16.60 8.47 -21.19
C THR A 398 -16.34 8.39 -22.68
N ASN A 399 -16.82 7.32 -23.35
CA ASN A 399 -16.56 7.06 -24.76
C ASN A 399 -17.17 8.10 -25.70
N GLU A 400 -18.25 8.76 -25.28
CA GLU A 400 -18.94 9.80 -26.05
C GLU A 400 -18.21 11.17 -26.01
N ILE A 401 -17.22 11.33 -25.14
CA ILE A 401 -16.46 12.58 -25.00
C ILE A 401 -15.07 12.40 -25.59
N PRO A 402 -14.59 13.27 -26.48
CA PRO A 402 -13.24 13.19 -27.05
C PRO A 402 -12.13 13.30 -25.99
N ASP A 403 -11.01 12.60 -26.19
CA ASP A 403 -9.91 12.58 -25.22
C ASP A 403 -9.28 13.96 -24.98
N TYR A 404 -9.22 14.83 -26.01
CA TYR A 404 -8.69 16.20 -25.86
C TYR A 404 -9.58 17.10 -24.99
N GLN A 405 -10.80 16.70 -24.69
CA GLN A 405 -11.71 17.38 -23.76
C GLN A 405 -11.65 16.82 -22.34
N LYS A 406 -10.76 15.89 -22.06
CA LYS A 406 -10.62 15.22 -20.76
C LYS A 406 -9.31 15.61 -20.11
N TYR A 407 -9.33 15.78 -18.79
CA TYR A 407 -8.15 15.82 -17.95
C TYR A 407 -8.22 14.65 -16.94
N LYS A 408 -7.29 13.74 -17.01
CA LYS A 408 -7.33 12.45 -16.32
C LYS A 408 -6.39 12.46 -15.12
N ILE A 409 -6.90 12.20 -13.91
CA ILE A 409 -6.15 12.24 -12.66
C ILE A 409 -6.27 10.87 -11.98
N TYR A 410 -5.12 10.28 -11.66
CA TYR A 410 -5.07 9.10 -10.81
C TYR A 410 -4.60 9.50 -9.42
N ILE A 411 -5.34 9.10 -8.37
CA ILE A 411 -4.96 9.38 -6.99
C ILE A 411 -4.75 8.11 -6.19
N ALA A 412 -3.68 8.06 -5.41
CA ALA A 412 -3.42 6.96 -4.49
C ALA A 412 -2.53 7.46 -3.33
N PRO A 413 -2.69 6.91 -2.10
CA PRO A 413 -1.71 7.16 -1.06
C PRO A 413 -0.43 6.39 -1.40
N GLN A 414 0.66 7.13 -1.58
CA GLN A 414 1.97 6.60 -1.94
C GLN A 414 2.94 6.76 -0.77
N PRO A 415 2.83 5.93 0.29
CA PRO A 415 3.69 6.07 1.45
C PRO A 415 5.16 5.89 1.06
N GLN A 416 5.94 6.96 1.24
CA GLN A 416 7.39 6.95 1.14
C GLN A 416 7.99 6.83 2.53
N LEU A 417 7.48 5.87 3.28
CA LEU A 417 7.74 5.67 4.69
C LEU A 417 8.12 4.21 4.94
N ASN A 418 9.19 4.02 5.65
CA ASN A 418 9.71 2.72 6.02
C ASN A 418 9.73 2.57 7.55
N VAL A 419 9.67 1.34 8.04
CA VAL A 419 9.98 1.05 9.44
C VAL A 419 11.47 1.31 9.69
N ASP A 420 12.31 0.77 8.81
CA ASP A 420 13.75 0.96 8.70
C ASP A 420 14.18 0.90 7.21
N ASN A 421 15.48 0.91 6.92
CA ASN A 421 15.93 0.97 5.52
C ASN A 421 15.48 -0.22 4.66
N HIS A 422 15.24 -1.39 5.24
CA HIS A 422 14.91 -2.61 4.49
C HIS A 422 13.45 -3.04 4.60
N THR A 423 12.64 -2.31 5.38
CA THR A 423 11.25 -2.66 5.66
C THR A 423 10.30 -1.53 5.22
N PRO A 424 9.90 -1.48 3.94
CA PRO A 424 8.95 -0.48 3.45
C PRO A 424 7.53 -0.73 4.00
N ILE A 425 6.80 0.35 4.29
CA ILE A 425 5.40 0.27 4.66
C ILE A 425 4.54 0.15 3.40
N SER A 426 3.70 -0.88 3.38
CA SER A 426 2.88 -1.19 2.23
C SER A 426 1.75 -0.15 2.02
N MET A 427 1.62 0.37 0.80
CA MET A 427 0.47 1.18 0.37
C MET A 427 -0.87 0.45 0.61
N THR A 428 -0.89 -0.85 0.38
CA THR A 428 -2.07 -1.69 0.60
C THR A 428 -2.47 -1.72 2.07
N ASP A 429 -1.50 -1.80 2.98
CA ASP A 429 -1.76 -1.82 4.42
C ASP A 429 -2.24 -0.46 4.92
N MET A 430 -1.67 0.64 4.43
CA MET A 430 -2.15 1.99 4.78
C MET A 430 -3.60 2.21 4.32
N ARG A 431 -3.94 1.74 3.12
CA ARG A 431 -5.33 1.85 2.62
C ARG A 431 -6.30 0.96 3.40
N LEU A 432 -5.88 -0.23 3.83
CA LEU A 432 -6.69 -1.09 4.69
C LEU A 432 -6.93 -0.42 6.06
N ILE A 433 -5.91 0.19 6.64
CA ILE A 433 -6.03 0.96 7.90
C ILE A 433 -7.01 2.13 7.72
N ARG A 434 -6.89 2.93 6.64
CA ARG A 434 -7.85 3.99 6.30
C ARG A 434 -9.27 3.44 6.17
N ARG A 435 -9.42 2.27 5.49
CA ARG A 435 -10.73 1.64 5.27
C ARG A 435 -11.36 1.19 6.57
N ILE A 436 -10.61 0.55 7.48
CA ILE A 436 -11.11 0.13 8.80
C ILE A 436 -11.64 1.34 9.57
N ALA A 437 -10.88 2.44 9.62
CA ALA A 437 -11.31 3.66 10.31
C ALA A 437 -12.59 4.25 9.72
N ARG A 438 -12.69 4.34 8.37
CA ARG A 438 -13.85 4.88 7.68
C ARG A 438 -15.08 3.98 7.81
N ASP A 439 -14.94 2.68 7.52
CA ASP A 439 -16.09 1.77 7.40
C ASP A 439 -16.76 1.56 8.75
N ALA A 440 -16.01 1.53 9.85
CA ALA A 440 -16.57 1.52 11.20
C ALA A 440 -17.41 2.76 11.52
N ARG A 441 -17.04 3.92 10.98
CA ARG A 441 -17.76 5.18 11.22
C ARG A 441 -18.96 5.36 10.30
N THR A 442 -18.84 5.04 9.01
CA THR A 442 -19.81 5.46 7.99
C THR A 442 -20.61 4.32 7.37
N ARG A 443 -20.07 3.09 7.38
CA ARG A 443 -20.69 1.94 6.69
C ARG A 443 -21.24 0.88 7.65
N GLY A 444 -20.95 1.01 8.94
CA GLY A 444 -21.40 0.07 9.96
C GLY A 444 -20.69 -1.29 9.92
N SER A 445 -19.57 -1.39 9.18
CA SER A 445 -18.74 -2.60 9.13
C SER A 445 -17.59 -2.50 10.13
N ASP A 446 -17.42 -3.54 10.93
CA ASP A 446 -16.30 -3.62 11.87
C ASP A 446 -14.97 -3.97 11.18
N ALA A 447 -13.88 -4.04 11.97
CA ALA A 447 -12.55 -4.35 11.44
C ALA A 447 -12.46 -5.76 10.85
N LYS A 448 -13.16 -6.74 11.45
CA LYS A 448 -13.19 -8.14 10.99
C LYS A 448 -13.84 -8.23 9.62
N GLU A 449 -15.03 -7.68 9.46
CA GLU A 449 -15.74 -7.62 8.17
C GLU A 449 -14.93 -6.89 7.11
N THR A 450 -14.32 -5.75 7.48
CA THR A 450 -13.51 -4.95 6.55
C THR A 450 -12.28 -5.71 6.06
N ILE A 451 -11.58 -6.43 6.95
CA ILE A 451 -10.43 -7.27 6.57
C ILE A 451 -10.89 -8.45 5.72
N GLY A 452 -12.01 -9.10 6.09
CA GLY A 452 -12.56 -10.25 5.34
C GLY A 452 -12.96 -9.89 3.90
N MET A 453 -13.48 -8.67 3.67
CA MET A 453 -13.80 -8.18 2.32
C MET A 453 -12.58 -7.73 1.51
N TRP A 454 -11.43 -7.49 2.14
CA TRP A 454 -10.26 -6.88 1.50
C TRP A 454 -9.71 -7.65 0.30
N PRO A 455 -9.63 -9.00 0.29
CA PRO A 455 -9.19 -9.75 -0.88
C PRO A 455 -10.02 -9.48 -2.14
N ASN A 456 -11.35 -9.36 -2.01
CA ASN A 456 -12.23 -9.06 -3.14
C ASN A 456 -11.99 -7.66 -3.69
N VAL A 457 -11.79 -6.66 -2.82
CA VAL A 457 -11.41 -5.29 -3.21
C VAL A 457 -10.09 -5.30 -3.99
N ARG A 458 -9.10 -6.05 -3.51
CA ARG A 458 -7.80 -6.18 -4.20
C ARG A 458 -7.94 -6.83 -5.59
N ASN A 459 -8.75 -7.86 -5.71
CA ASN A 459 -9.01 -8.49 -7.00
C ASN A 459 -9.67 -7.53 -7.99
N GLY A 460 -10.63 -6.71 -7.54
CA GLY A 460 -11.24 -5.66 -8.34
C GLY A 460 -10.21 -4.61 -8.82
N GLU A 461 -9.29 -4.20 -7.96
CA GLU A 461 -8.22 -3.26 -8.31
C GLU A 461 -7.29 -3.80 -9.40
N PHE A 462 -6.87 -5.07 -9.30
CA PHE A 462 -6.03 -5.70 -10.33
C PHE A 462 -6.73 -5.80 -11.69
N LYS A 463 -8.03 -6.08 -11.68
CA LYS A 463 -8.81 -6.25 -12.91
C LYS A 463 -9.19 -4.94 -13.56
N TYR A 464 -9.57 -3.93 -12.78
CA TYR A 464 -10.31 -2.79 -13.29
C TYR A 464 -9.61 -1.43 -13.11
N ILE A 465 -8.71 -1.29 -12.13
CA ILE A 465 -8.13 0.02 -11.78
C ILE A 465 -6.70 0.17 -12.27
N TYR A 466 -5.82 -0.77 -11.91
CA TYR A 466 -4.40 -0.69 -12.30
C TYR A 466 -4.15 -0.68 -13.81
N PRO A 467 -4.93 -1.40 -14.66
CA PRO A 467 -4.72 -1.31 -16.10
C PRO A 467 -4.94 0.09 -16.69
N THR A 468 -5.69 0.96 -15.99
CA THR A 468 -6.03 2.31 -16.48
C THR A 468 -5.22 3.43 -15.83
N GLN A 469 -4.36 3.12 -14.84
CA GLN A 469 -3.63 4.16 -14.10
C GLN A 469 -2.67 4.99 -14.98
N GLU A 470 -2.04 4.38 -16.00
CA GLU A 470 -1.12 5.08 -16.91
C GLU A 470 -1.84 5.95 -17.96
N TYR A 471 -3.18 5.89 -18.04
CA TYR A 471 -3.96 6.83 -18.84
C TYR A 471 -4.04 8.23 -18.20
N ALA A 472 -3.69 8.35 -16.92
CA ALA A 472 -3.72 9.62 -16.20
C ALA A 472 -2.76 10.65 -16.80
N ASP A 473 -3.19 11.91 -16.88
CA ASP A 473 -2.32 13.05 -17.20
C ASP A 473 -1.52 13.49 -15.96
N PHE A 474 -2.09 13.27 -14.77
CA PHE A 474 -1.49 13.60 -13.50
C PHE A 474 -1.70 12.47 -12.47
N VAL A 475 -0.64 12.14 -11.71
CA VAL A 475 -0.71 11.19 -10.58
C VAL A 475 -0.52 11.97 -9.28
N PHE A 476 -1.54 11.95 -8.42
CA PHE A 476 -1.57 12.70 -7.17
C PHE A 476 -1.36 11.76 -5.97
N ASP A 477 -0.35 12.06 -5.15
CA ASP A 477 -0.10 11.34 -3.90
C ASP A 477 -0.99 11.90 -2.77
N THR A 478 -1.87 11.05 -2.25
CA THR A 478 -2.77 11.41 -1.14
C THR A 478 -2.26 10.98 0.23
N PHE A 479 -1.04 10.47 0.32
CA PHE A 479 -0.44 10.06 1.60
C PHE A 479 -0.02 11.26 2.43
N LEU A 480 -0.38 11.23 3.70
CA LEU A 480 0.00 12.22 4.70
C LEU A 480 0.90 11.55 5.76
N PRO A 481 2.16 11.97 5.93
CA PRO A 481 3.10 11.33 6.86
C PRO A 481 2.60 11.17 8.29
N TYR A 482 1.65 11.99 8.74
CA TYR A 482 1.06 11.90 10.08
C TYR A 482 -0.10 10.88 10.20
N GLU A 483 -0.59 10.30 9.08
CA GLU A 483 -1.74 9.37 9.10
C GLU A 483 -1.59 8.21 10.07
N PRO A 484 -0.45 7.47 10.06
CA PRO A 484 -0.31 6.32 10.96
C PRO A 484 -0.39 6.75 12.43
N CYS A 485 0.06 7.97 12.75
CA CYS A 485 0.03 8.53 14.10
C CYS A 485 -1.41 8.76 14.57
N VAL A 486 -2.28 9.30 13.69
CA VAL A 486 -3.68 9.56 14.00
C VAL A 486 -4.52 8.29 13.96
N LEU A 487 -4.34 7.46 12.92
CA LEU A 487 -5.14 6.25 12.73
C LEU A 487 -4.87 5.17 13.76
N ARG A 488 -3.71 5.21 14.42
CA ARG A 488 -3.31 4.26 15.44
C ARG A 488 -4.35 4.08 16.53
N ASP A 489 -4.74 5.17 17.19
CA ASP A 489 -5.62 5.11 18.37
C ASP A 489 -7.10 4.89 17.99
N ILE A 490 -7.44 5.06 16.69
CA ILE A 490 -8.75 4.72 16.14
C ILE A 490 -8.83 3.23 15.79
N VAL A 491 -7.78 2.68 15.18
CA VAL A 491 -7.81 1.35 14.54
C VAL A 491 -7.37 0.25 15.50
N ILE A 492 -6.37 0.48 16.36
CA ILE A 492 -5.90 -0.54 17.32
C ILE A 492 -7.04 -1.10 18.18
N PRO A 493 -7.93 -0.28 18.79
CA PRO A 493 -9.04 -0.81 19.60
C PRO A 493 -10.04 -1.68 18.82
N GLN A 494 -10.16 -1.45 17.50
CA GLN A 494 -11.01 -2.27 16.64
C GLN A 494 -10.33 -3.59 16.29
N LEU A 495 -9.01 -3.57 16.02
CA LEU A 495 -8.21 -4.77 15.79
C LEU A 495 -8.11 -5.67 17.03
N ASP A 496 -8.14 -5.08 18.23
CA ASP A 496 -8.09 -5.83 19.50
C ASP A 496 -9.34 -6.70 19.75
N LYS A 497 -10.44 -6.45 19.04
CA LYS A 497 -11.66 -7.27 19.11
C LYS A 497 -11.55 -8.56 18.30
N ILE A 498 -10.56 -8.67 17.40
CA ILE A 498 -10.35 -9.85 16.56
C ILE A 498 -9.52 -10.85 17.33
N THR A 499 -10.07 -12.06 17.52
CA THR A 499 -9.51 -13.13 18.35
C THR A 499 -8.71 -14.14 17.52
N PRO A 500 -7.87 -14.97 18.12
CA PRO A 500 -7.16 -16.05 17.41
C PRO A 500 -8.05 -17.04 16.65
N ALA A 501 -9.35 -17.14 17.00
CA ALA A 501 -10.30 -17.98 16.29
C ALA A 501 -10.76 -17.39 14.94
N ASP A 502 -10.50 -16.11 14.69
CA ASP A 502 -10.94 -15.42 13.49
C ASP A 502 -9.91 -15.53 12.37
N PRO A 503 -10.30 -15.81 11.11
CA PRO A 503 -9.38 -15.87 9.98
C PRO A 503 -8.58 -14.57 9.75
N GLU A 504 -9.14 -13.43 10.14
CA GLU A 504 -8.57 -12.09 10.00
C GLU A 504 -7.48 -11.78 11.04
N TYR A 505 -7.33 -12.62 12.06
CA TYR A 505 -6.44 -12.40 13.21
C TYR A 505 -5.00 -12.07 12.81
N ILE A 506 -4.42 -12.83 11.87
CA ILE A 506 -3.03 -12.64 11.42
C ILE A 506 -2.85 -11.24 10.80
N THR A 507 -3.80 -10.82 9.95
CA THR A 507 -3.78 -9.48 9.34
C THR A 507 -3.96 -8.41 10.41
N ALA A 508 -4.88 -8.60 11.36
CA ALA A 508 -5.11 -7.68 12.46
C ALA A 508 -3.85 -7.47 13.32
N GLN A 509 -3.15 -8.56 13.70
CA GLN A 509 -1.92 -8.47 14.48
C GLN A 509 -0.81 -7.76 13.72
N ARG A 510 -0.67 -8.00 12.42
CA ARG A 510 0.33 -7.34 11.58
C ARG A 510 0.10 -5.83 11.49
N LEU A 511 -1.14 -5.40 11.25
CA LEU A 511 -1.50 -3.97 11.22
C LEU A 511 -1.32 -3.30 12.58
N LYS A 512 -1.74 -3.96 13.65
CA LYS A 512 -1.55 -3.50 15.02
C LYS A 512 -0.07 -3.34 15.37
N TYR A 513 0.76 -4.33 14.98
CA TYR A 513 2.20 -4.27 15.17
C TYR A 513 2.82 -3.07 14.45
N LEU A 514 2.44 -2.82 13.20
CA LEU A 514 2.89 -1.66 12.43
C LEU A 514 2.51 -0.34 13.12
N LEU A 515 1.25 -0.18 13.53
CA LEU A 515 0.76 1.06 14.12
C LEU A 515 1.41 1.39 15.47
N LYS A 516 1.84 0.38 16.24
CA LYS A 516 2.50 0.57 17.54
C LYS A 516 3.84 1.30 17.48
N PHE A 517 4.49 1.35 16.32
CA PHE A 517 5.75 2.09 16.16
C PHE A 517 5.58 3.61 16.20
N PHE A 518 4.38 4.12 15.92
CA PHE A 518 4.13 5.56 15.81
C PHE A 518 3.72 6.20 17.14
N ILE A 519 4.15 7.43 17.35
CA ILE A 519 3.63 8.27 18.43
C ILE A 519 2.21 8.72 18.03
N PRO A 520 1.20 8.62 18.92
CA PRO A 520 -0.16 9.03 18.59
C PRO A 520 -0.27 10.55 18.44
N LEU A 521 -1.18 11.00 17.58
CA LEU A 521 -1.58 12.39 17.41
C LEU A 521 -3.09 12.55 17.53
N GLU A 522 -3.51 13.72 18.00
CA GLU A 522 -4.93 14.02 18.23
C GLU A 522 -5.67 14.33 16.92
N ILE A 523 -6.89 13.81 16.79
CA ILE A 523 -7.75 14.05 15.62
C ILE A 523 -8.11 15.53 15.50
N ASN A 524 -8.28 16.23 16.63
CA ASN A 524 -8.71 17.62 16.65
C ASN A 524 -7.73 18.57 15.98
N ASP A 525 -6.46 18.20 15.93
CA ASP A 525 -5.39 19.00 15.31
C ASP A 525 -5.45 19.00 13.77
N ILE A 526 -6.25 18.08 13.18
CA ILE A 526 -6.34 17.94 11.72
C ILE A 526 -7.27 19.02 11.14
N PRO A 527 -6.85 19.77 10.10
CA PRO A 527 -7.72 20.74 9.42
C PRO A 527 -9.02 20.11 8.91
N CYS A 528 -10.15 20.82 9.03
CA CYS A 528 -11.46 20.31 8.64
C CYS A 528 -11.60 20.00 7.13
N ASN A 529 -10.75 20.59 6.29
CA ASN A 529 -10.66 20.35 4.85
C ASN A 529 -9.58 19.33 4.46
N SER A 530 -8.89 18.70 5.43
CA SER A 530 -7.89 17.67 5.15
C SER A 530 -8.50 16.44 4.48
N LEU A 531 -7.71 15.78 3.61
CA LEU A 531 -8.07 14.46 3.04
C LEU A 531 -8.28 13.39 4.13
N MET A 532 -7.60 13.53 5.27
CA MET A 532 -7.76 12.62 6.42
C MET A 532 -9.16 12.61 7.00
N ARG A 533 -9.88 13.74 6.90
CA ARG A 533 -11.23 13.87 7.46
C ARG A 533 -12.25 12.90 6.84
N GLU A 534 -12.02 12.42 5.62
CA GLU A 534 -12.80 11.33 5.02
C GLU A 534 -12.77 10.04 5.88
N PHE A 535 -11.65 9.78 6.54
CA PHE A 535 -11.42 8.56 7.31
C PHE A 535 -11.76 8.73 8.80
N VAL A 536 -11.43 9.88 9.37
CA VAL A 536 -11.57 10.13 10.82
C VAL A 536 -12.80 10.96 11.19
N GLY A 537 -13.51 11.53 10.22
CA GLY A 537 -14.69 12.36 10.44
C GLY A 537 -14.37 13.84 10.65
N GLY A 538 -15.42 14.66 10.80
CA GLY A 538 -15.31 16.10 10.99
C GLY A 538 -14.90 16.87 9.73
N SER A 539 -15.19 16.32 8.54
CA SER A 539 -14.97 17.00 7.27
C SER A 539 -15.85 18.24 7.11
N SER A 540 -15.30 19.32 6.55
CA SER A 540 -16.09 20.45 6.08
C SER A 540 -16.93 20.13 4.85
N PHE A 541 -16.58 19.06 4.11
CA PHE A 541 -17.31 18.58 2.93
C PHE A 541 -18.44 17.65 3.36
N LEU A 542 -19.69 17.97 2.99
CA LEU A 542 -20.89 17.27 3.46
C LEU A 542 -20.95 15.79 3.05
N ASP A 543 -20.44 15.46 1.89
CA ASP A 543 -20.42 14.12 1.31
C ASP A 543 -19.19 13.27 1.71
N ALA A 544 -18.25 13.87 2.44
CA ALA A 544 -17.09 13.21 3.04
C ALA A 544 -17.19 13.13 4.57
N ARG A 545 -18.36 13.43 5.15
CA ARG A 545 -18.61 13.39 6.60
C ARG A 545 -18.77 12.00 7.17
#